data_63b941e2f3a2e7456c3fd599b89733f7
#
_entry.id   63b941e2f3a2e7456c3fd599b89733f7
#
_cell.length_a   1.000
_cell.length_b   1.000
_cell.length_c   1.000
_cell.angle_alpha   90.00
_cell.angle_beta   90.00
_cell.angle_gamma   90.00
#
_symmetry.space_group_name_H-M   'P 1'
#
loop_
_entity.id
_entity.type
_entity.pdbx_description
1 polymer ?
#
loop_
_entity_poly.entity_id
_entity_poly.type
_entity_poly.pdbx_seq_one_letter_code
_entity_poly.pdbx_strand_id
1 'polypeptide(L)'
;MIYKTLQLDKDRRGVAWLWLNRPDKHHAMNAQMISELHHAALALTRDQTVRAVVIGSEGPIFCAGADLTWMQEQQQKDKVGRIAEARTLSDMLTAINSMPKPVIIRVQGNSFGGGLGLISA
;
A
#
# COMPACT_ATOMS: atom_id res chain seq x y z
N MET A 1 -12.76 -9.35 -3.01
CA MET A 1 -12.17 -9.42 -1.67
C MET A 1 -12.43 -8.13 -0.91
N ILE A 2 -12.80 -8.24 0.36
CA ILE A 2 -12.99 -7.08 1.22
C ILE A 2 -11.70 -6.83 1.99
N TYR A 3 -11.15 -5.63 1.85
CA TYR A 3 -9.94 -5.23 2.56
C TYR A 3 -10.28 -4.62 3.92
N LYS A 4 -9.41 -4.82 4.89
CA LYS A 4 -9.55 -4.26 6.24
C LYS A 4 -8.82 -2.92 6.40
N THR A 5 -7.73 -2.73 5.67
CA THR A 5 -6.87 -1.54 5.78
C THR A 5 -6.90 -0.67 4.53
N LEU A 6 -7.65 -1.08 3.54
CA LEU A 6 -7.81 -0.36 2.28
C LEU A 6 -9.29 -0.25 1.92
N GLN A 7 -9.61 0.75 1.12
CA GLN A 7 -10.90 0.86 0.46
C GLN A 7 -10.66 0.97 -1.03
N LEU A 8 -11.37 0.17 -1.82
CA LEU A 8 -11.23 0.15 -3.26
C LEU A 8 -12.55 0.54 -3.92
N ASP A 9 -12.51 1.58 -4.75
CA ASP A 9 -13.63 2.03 -5.54
C ASP A 9 -13.23 2.09 -7.01
N LYS A 10 -14.16 1.78 -7.91
CA LYS A 10 -13.95 1.91 -9.36
C LYS A 10 -15.00 2.83 -9.94
N ASP A 11 -14.58 3.76 -10.79
CA ASP A 11 -15.52 4.64 -11.47
C ASP A 11 -15.82 4.15 -12.90
N ARG A 12 -16.75 4.85 -13.58
CA ARG A 12 -17.18 4.46 -14.93
C ARG A 12 -16.11 4.61 -15.99
N ARG A 13 -15.07 5.41 -15.73
CA ARG A 13 -13.96 5.62 -16.66
C ARG A 13 -12.96 4.48 -16.62
N GLY A 14 -13.09 3.56 -15.66
CA GLY A 14 -12.12 2.52 -15.42
C GLY A 14 -10.98 2.97 -14.52
N VAL A 15 -11.16 4.03 -13.74
CA VAL A 15 -10.20 4.46 -12.73
C VAL A 15 -10.50 3.73 -11.42
N ALA A 16 -9.51 3.02 -10.90
CA ALA A 16 -9.59 2.40 -9.58
C ALA A 16 -8.98 3.34 -8.55
N TRP A 17 -9.74 3.63 -7.52
CA TRP A 17 -9.31 4.45 -6.39
C TRP A 17 -9.00 3.54 -5.23
N LEU A 18 -7.74 3.44 -4.88
CA LEU A 18 -7.26 2.59 -3.78
C LEU A 18 -6.85 3.49 -2.63
N TRP A 19 -7.64 3.47 -1.57
CA TRP A 19 -7.47 4.35 -0.42
C TRP A 19 -6.79 3.60 0.72
N LEU A 20 -5.69 4.15 1.24
CA LEU A 20 -5.15 3.72 2.51
C LEU A 20 -6.17 4.08 3.59
N ASN A 21 -6.53 3.15 4.45
CA ASN A 21 -7.63 3.33 5.39
C ASN A 21 -7.29 2.79 6.78
N ARG A 22 -6.32 3.43 7.43
CA ARG A 22 -5.99 3.25 8.84
C ARG A 22 -5.84 4.61 9.50
N PRO A 23 -6.93 5.42 9.55
CA PRO A 23 -6.83 6.81 10.02
C PRO A 23 -6.36 6.93 11.47
N ASP A 24 -6.68 5.97 12.33
CA ASP A 24 -6.25 5.90 13.73
C ASP A 24 -4.74 5.70 13.88
N LYS A 25 -4.06 5.23 12.84
CA LYS A 25 -2.60 5.02 12.79
C LYS A 25 -1.93 5.88 11.74
N HIS A 26 -2.57 6.95 11.29
CA HIS A 26 -2.07 7.85 10.24
C HIS A 26 -1.65 7.07 8.98
N HIS A 27 -2.39 6.03 8.65
CA HIS A 27 -2.17 5.16 7.49
C HIS A 27 -0.78 4.50 7.49
N ALA A 28 -0.25 4.21 8.69
CA ALA A 28 0.98 3.43 8.81
C ALA A 28 0.79 2.01 8.28
N MET A 29 1.83 1.48 7.64
CA MET A 29 1.80 0.17 7.00
C MET A 29 2.17 -0.91 8.00
N ASN A 30 1.21 -1.78 8.33
CA ASN A 30 1.43 -3.01 9.07
C ASN A 30 1.43 -4.20 8.09
N ALA A 31 1.63 -5.41 8.60
CA ALA A 31 1.66 -6.61 7.77
C ALA A 31 0.36 -6.78 6.97
N GLN A 32 -0.80 -6.48 7.58
CA GLN A 32 -2.09 -6.58 6.92
C GLN A 32 -2.18 -5.63 5.72
N MET A 33 -1.80 -4.36 5.89
CA MET A 33 -1.85 -3.38 4.81
C MET A 33 -0.86 -3.73 3.70
N ILE A 34 0.35 -4.17 4.03
CA ILE A 34 1.35 -4.60 3.04
C ILE A 34 0.80 -5.74 2.20
N SER A 35 0.22 -6.75 2.85
CA SER A 35 -0.40 -7.90 2.17
C SER A 35 -1.57 -7.47 1.29
N GLU A 36 -2.43 -6.59 1.79
CA GLU A 36 -3.59 -6.11 1.04
C GLU A 36 -3.20 -5.24 -0.15
N LEU A 37 -2.20 -4.38 0.01
CA LEU A 37 -1.68 -3.59 -1.12
C LEU A 37 -1.09 -4.48 -2.21
N HIS A 38 -0.36 -5.51 -1.83
CA HIS A 38 0.17 -6.48 -2.79
C HIS A 38 -0.95 -7.19 -3.54
N HIS A 39 -1.92 -7.71 -2.80
CA HIS A 39 -3.08 -8.39 -3.39
C HIS A 39 -3.85 -7.46 -4.33
N ALA A 40 -4.11 -6.24 -3.89
CA ALA A 40 -4.84 -5.25 -4.69
C ALA A 40 -4.08 -4.92 -5.98
N ALA A 41 -2.76 -4.72 -5.89
CA ALA A 41 -1.93 -4.42 -7.06
C ALA A 41 -2.00 -5.54 -8.10
N LEU A 42 -1.93 -6.80 -7.67
CA LEU A 42 -2.03 -7.94 -8.56
C LEU A 42 -3.44 -8.06 -9.16
N ALA A 43 -4.47 -7.86 -8.37
CA ALA A 43 -5.86 -7.92 -8.85
C ALA A 43 -6.16 -6.82 -9.86
N LEU A 44 -5.71 -5.59 -9.61
CA LEU A 44 -5.90 -4.47 -10.51
C LEU A 44 -5.11 -4.62 -11.81
N THR A 45 -3.93 -5.25 -11.74
CA THR A 45 -3.16 -5.57 -12.93
C THR A 45 -3.93 -6.50 -13.89
N ARG A 46 -4.67 -7.45 -13.33
CA ARG A 46 -5.42 -8.45 -14.09
C ARG A 46 -6.81 -7.99 -14.52
N ASP A 47 -7.34 -6.95 -13.89
CA ASP A 47 -8.69 -6.46 -14.15
C ASP A 47 -8.71 -5.63 -15.43
N GLN A 48 -9.25 -6.19 -16.50
CA GLN A 48 -9.28 -5.53 -17.81
C GLN A 48 -10.20 -4.32 -17.84
N THR A 49 -11.10 -4.15 -16.88
CA THR A 49 -11.96 -2.98 -16.77
C THR A 49 -11.24 -1.78 -16.14
N VAL A 50 -10.09 -2.01 -15.49
CA VAL A 50 -9.29 -0.96 -14.87
C VAL A 50 -8.26 -0.44 -15.85
N ARG A 51 -8.31 0.88 -16.11
CA ARG A 51 -7.42 1.57 -17.05
C ARG A 51 -6.33 2.36 -16.36
N ALA A 52 -6.58 2.81 -15.13
CA ALA A 52 -5.62 3.55 -14.31
C ALA A 52 -5.94 3.34 -12.84
N VAL A 53 -4.95 3.53 -11.99
CA VAL A 53 -5.07 3.37 -10.54
C VAL A 53 -4.60 4.65 -9.86
N VAL A 54 -5.40 5.13 -8.91
CA VAL A 54 -5.02 6.23 -8.02
C VAL A 54 -4.92 5.67 -6.61
N ILE A 55 -3.76 5.85 -5.98
CA ILE A 55 -3.57 5.49 -4.57
C ILE A 55 -3.55 6.79 -3.77
N GLY A 56 -4.38 6.87 -2.76
CA GLY A 56 -4.50 8.04 -1.91
C GLY A 56 -4.85 7.69 -0.48
N SER A 57 -4.94 8.71 0.34
CA SER A 57 -5.48 8.60 1.69
C SER A 57 -6.16 9.89 2.06
N GLU A 58 -6.84 9.91 3.19
CA GLU A 58 -7.52 11.12 3.69
C GLU A 58 -6.93 11.53 5.03
N GLY A 59 -7.13 12.80 5.39
CA GLY A 59 -6.65 13.37 6.62
C GLY A 59 -5.30 14.10 6.45
N PRO A 60 -4.67 14.50 7.56
CA PRO A 60 -3.48 15.36 7.52
C PRO A 60 -2.19 14.63 7.10
N ILE A 61 -2.17 13.31 7.17
CA ILE A 61 -0.99 12.48 6.86
C ILE A 61 -1.33 11.55 5.70
N PHE A 62 -0.49 11.53 4.67
CA PHE A 62 -0.65 10.56 3.59
C PHE A 62 -0.33 9.15 4.09
N CYS A 63 0.87 8.95 4.62
CA CYS A 63 1.31 7.67 5.18
C CYS A 63 2.41 7.90 6.19
N ALA A 64 2.25 7.41 7.41
CA ALA A 64 3.22 7.57 8.47
C ALA A 64 4.44 6.63 8.36
N GLY A 65 4.46 5.78 7.35
CA GLY A 65 5.54 4.82 7.15
C GLY A 65 5.23 3.46 7.76
N ALA A 66 6.26 2.75 8.21
CA ALA A 66 6.07 1.45 8.84
C ALA A 66 5.39 1.59 10.19
N ASP A 67 4.42 0.72 10.45
CA ASP A 67 3.73 0.66 11.74
C ASP A 67 4.73 0.31 12.86
N LEU A 68 4.68 1.05 13.97
CA LEU A 68 5.64 0.86 15.06
C LEU A 68 5.54 -0.53 15.70
N THR A 69 4.33 -1.05 15.86
CA THR A 69 4.14 -2.40 16.41
C THR A 69 4.72 -3.44 15.47
N TRP A 70 4.50 -3.28 14.17
CA TRP A 70 5.09 -4.16 13.15
C TRP A 70 6.62 -4.11 13.21
N MET A 71 7.21 -2.92 13.35
CA MET A 71 8.67 -2.76 13.47
C MET A 71 9.20 -3.47 14.72
N GLN A 72 8.50 -3.34 15.84
CA GLN A 72 8.87 -4.02 17.08
C GLN A 72 8.81 -5.54 16.94
N GLU A 73 7.79 -6.05 16.27
CA GLU A 73 7.65 -7.48 15.98
C GLU A 73 8.80 -7.99 15.12
N GLN A 74 9.31 -7.20 14.17
CA GLN A 74 10.46 -7.59 13.36
C GLN A 74 11.72 -7.77 14.20
N GLN A 75 11.90 -6.97 15.26
CA GLN A 75 13.05 -7.09 16.15
C GLN A 75 13.02 -8.39 16.96
N GLN A 76 11.85 -9.00 17.14
CA GLN A 76 11.70 -10.28 17.85
C GLN A 76 12.00 -11.48 16.96
N LYS A 77 12.08 -11.30 15.65
CA LYS A 77 12.30 -12.37 14.70
C LYS A 77 13.80 -12.60 14.49
N ASP A 78 14.15 -13.82 14.10
CA ASP A 78 15.51 -14.13 13.69
C ASP A 78 15.81 -13.51 12.31
N LYS A 79 17.03 -13.68 11.83
CA LYS A 79 17.46 -13.11 10.54
C LYS A 79 16.60 -13.61 9.38
N VAL A 80 16.27 -14.90 9.36
CA VAL A 80 15.45 -15.50 8.30
C VAL A 80 14.05 -14.90 8.29
N GLY A 81 13.43 -14.76 9.48
CA GLY A 81 12.11 -14.15 9.61
C GLY A 81 12.10 -12.69 9.21
N ARG A 82 13.13 -11.92 9.58
CA ARG A 82 13.24 -10.51 9.20
C ARG A 82 13.40 -10.33 7.68
N ILE A 83 14.20 -11.17 7.05
CA ILE A 83 14.37 -11.15 5.60
C ILE A 83 13.04 -11.48 4.90
N ALA A 84 12.32 -12.48 5.38
CA ALA A 84 11.02 -12.86 4.81
C ALA A 84 10.02 -11.69 4.88
N GLU A 85 9.94 -11.00 6.02
CA GLU A 85 9.03 -9.85 6.17
C GLU A 85 9.47 -8.65 5.32
N ALA A 86 10.76 -8.37 5.25
CA ALA A 86 11.27 -7.31 4.39
C ALA A 86 10.96 -7.60 2.92
N ARG A 87 10.98 -8.87 2.52
CA ARG A 87 10.62 -9.28 1.15
C ARG A 87 9.15 -9.04 0.86
N THR A 88 8.24 -9.20 1.84
CA THR A 88 6.82 -8.90 1.62
C THR A 88 6.61 -7.44 1.27
N LEU A 89 7.32 -6.54 1.92
CA LEU A 89 7.28 -5.10 1.60
C LEU A 89 7.85 -4.83 0.21
N SER A 90 9.01 -5.40 -0.09
CA SER A 90 9.67 -5.27 -1.40
C SER A 90 8.78 -5.79 -2.53
N ASP A 91 8.16 -6.94 -2.33
CA ASP A 91 7.27 -7.55 -3.33
C ASP A 91 6.03 -6.68 -3.56
N MET A 92 5.49 -6.08 -2.52
CA MET A 92 4.36 -5.15 -2.63
C MET A 92 4.75 -3.94 -3.48
N LEU A 93 5.87 -3.31 -3.18
CA LEU A 93 6.35 -2.14 -3.94
C LEU A 93 6.64 -2.50 -5.40
N THR A 94 7.21 -3.68 -5.63
CA THR A 94 7.46 -4.18 -6.98
C THR A 94 6.16 -4.38 -7.75
N ALA A 95 5.13 -4.94 -7.12
CA ALA A 95 3.84 -5.15 -7.75
C ALA A 95 3.20 -3.82 -8.19
N ILE A 96 3.34 -2.77 -7.39
CA ILE A 96 2.85 -1.43 -7.74
C ILE A 96 3.70 -0.85 -8.88
N ASN A 97 5.02 -0.88 -8.76
CA ASN A 97 5.94 -0.30 -9.73
C ASN A 97 5.83 -0.95 -11.11
N SER A 98 5.63 -2.25 -11.16
CA SER A 98 5.58 -3.00 -12.42
C SER A 98 4.18 -3.15 -13.01
N MET A 99 3.17 -2.52 -12.40
CA MET A 99 1.82 -2.55 -12.94
C MET A 99 1.78 -1.93 -14.34
N PRO A 100 1.27 -2.65 -15.37
CA PRO A 100 1.27 -2.16 -16.76
C PRO A 100 0.10 -1.20 -17.01
N LYS A 101 -0.13 -0.29 -16.09
CA LYS A 101 -1.19 0.73 -16.12
C LYS A 101 -0.65 1.96 -15.42
N PRO A 102 -1.13 3.16 -15.76
CA PRO A 102 -0.76 4.35 -14.99
C PRO A 102 -1.16 4.19 -13.52
N VAL A 103 -0.21 4.42 -12.62
CA VAL A 103 -0.45 4.48 -11.18
C VAL A 103 -0.11 5.89 -10.72
N ILE A 104 -1.11 6.57 -10.17
CA ILE A 104 -0.99 7.95 -9.70
C ILE A 104 -1.08 7.91 -8.18
N ILE A 105 -0.09 8.48 -7.51
CA ILE A 105 -0.14 8.61 -6.06
C ILE A 105 -0.60 10.03 -5.72
N ARG A 106 -1.75 10.13 -5.08
CA ARG A 106 -2.32 11.41 -4.65
C ARG A 106 -1.85 11.68 -3.22
N VAL A 107 -0.87 12.55 -3.08
CA VAL A 107 -0.25 12.88 -1.78
C VAL A 107 -0.88 14.16 -1.25
N GLN A 108 -1.81 14.04 -0.31
CA GLN A 108 -2.53 15.19 0.25
C GLN A 108 -1.89 15.74 1.53
N GLY A 109 -0.91 15.06 2.09
CA GLY A 109 -0.28 15.44 3.34
C GLY A 109 1.12 14.87 3.46
N ASN A 110 1.70 14.97 4.65
CA ASN A 110 3.05 14.50 4.92
C ASN A 110 3.17 12.98 4.74
N SER A 111 4.35 12.55 4.32
CA SER A 111 4.69 11.14 4.21
C SER A 111 6.04 10.90 4.87
N PHE A 112 6.18 9.80 5.58
CA PHE A 112 7.38 9.47 6.36
C PHE A 112 7.88 8.09 6.02
N GLY A 113 9.19 7.88 6.07
CA GLY A 113 9.83 6.57 5.94
C GLY A 113 9.34 5.78 4.73
N GLY A 114 8.77 4.61 4.97
CA GLY A 114 8.23 3.73 3.94
C GLY A 114 7.12 4.32 3.09
N GLY A 115 6.45 5.39 3.58
CA GLY A 115 5.48 6.13 2.77
C GLY A 115 6.11 6.77 1.55
N LEU A 116 7.37 7.23 1.64
CA LEU A 116 8.12 7.74 0.50
C LEU A 116 8.39 6.65 -0.53
N GLY A 117 8.64 5.41 -0.07
CA GLY A 117 8.78 4.26 -0.96
C GLY A 117 7.51 4.01 -1.75
N LEU A 118 6.35 4.11 -1.11
CA LEU A 118 5.05 3.95 -1.76
C LEU A 118 4.84 5.04 -2.83
N ILE A 119 5.19 6.29 -2.53
CA ILE A 119 5.07 7.41 -3.49
C ILE A 119 5.95 7.17 -4.71
N SER A 120 7.17 6.67 -4.50
CA SER A 120 8.16 6.52 -5.58
C SER A 120 8.04 5.21 -6.37
N ALA A 121 7.19 4.31 -5.91
CA ALA A 121 7.03 3.01 -6.55
C ALA A 121 6.37 3.06 -7.94
#